data_8ff30e91e64ebbdf2d4dda7b224def7b
#
_entry.id   8ff30e91e64ebbdf2d4dda7b224def7b
#
_cell.length_a   1.000
_cell.length_b   1.000
_cell.length_c   1.000
_cell.angle_alpha   90.00
_cell.angle_beta   90.00
_cell.angle_gamma   90.00
#
_symmetry.space_group_name_H-M   'P 1'
#
loop_
_entity.id
_entity.type
_entity.pdbx_description
1 polymer ?
#
loop_
_entity_poly.entity_id
_entity_poly.type
_entity_poly.pdbx_seq_one_letter_code
_entity_poly.pdbx_strand_id
1 'polypeptide(L)'
;MKRREFIGLGAAAMLPGMLVAREGRAKVPLMRDTKRFAIHDGPGVRTTFFVKGCPLKCVWCHNPESIKSEAQWARFQHLCQHHATCTMDEATCPTRALKLYGKPWTIDALVKKALEDKPFYDRTGGGVTLSGGEPLKFWEWAYDFFAACRAAGLHTCLDTSLYAPPLAIEKMLPVTDMWLPDYKAEDDALHARHTGVSNKIIKKNLERLVAAKVKLEVRMLIVPGCTDGADIRARHDYLRSIGIADKDVVELEYFDYARSKYLALGMKDTMPEKKEPVRL
;
A
#
# COMPACT_ATOMS: atom_id res chain seq x y z
N MET A 1 30.81 17.45 -64.96
CA MET A 1 30.55 18.14 -63.67
C MET A 1 29.18 17.68 -63.13
N LYS A 2 29.17 16.82 -62.16
CA LYS A 2 27.94 16.41 -61.44
C LYS A 2 28.16 16.64 -59.97
N ARG A 3 27.34 17.52 -59.35
CA ARG A 3 27.29 17.78 -57.92
C ARG A 3 26.71 16.55 -57.18
N ARG A 4 27.39 16.05 -56.17
CA ARG A 4 26.89 15.08 -55.20
C ARG A 4 26.25 15.86 -54.05
N GLU A 5 24.96 15.61 -53.82
CA GLU A 5 24.24 16.09 -52.65
C GLU A 5 24.56 15.18 -51.46
N PHE A 6 24.99 15.79 -50.36
CA PHE A 6 25.14 15.14 -49.06
C PHE A 6 23.81 15.23 -48.37
N ILE A 7 23.19 14.05 -48.11
CA ILE A 7 22.03 13.95 -47.26
C ILE A 7 22.54 13.86 -45.82
N GLY A 8 22.32 14.91 -45.05
CA GLY A 8 22.59 14.96 -43.60
C GLY A 8 21.51 14.20 -42.83
N LEU A 9 21.91 13.16 -42.12
CA LEU A 9 21.06 12.56 -41.11
C LEU A 9 20.91 13.52 -39.93
N GLY A 10 19.72 14.09 -39.78
CA GLY A 10 19.34 14.87 -38.62
C GLY A 10 19.15 13.96 -37.40
N ALA A 11 20.00 14.11 -36.41
CA ALA A 11 19.77 13.54 -35.09
C ALA A 11 18.55 14.22 -34.45
N ALA A 12 17.47 13.48 -34.27
CA ALA A 12 16.31 13.94 -33.51
C ALA A 12 16.70 14.04 -32.03
N ALA A 13 16.94 15.28 -31.59
CA ALA A 13 17.06 15.58 -30.17
C ALA A 13 15.71 15.29 -29.50
N MET A 14 15.66 14.26 -28.63
CA MET A 14 14.54 14.08 -27.72
C MET A 14 14.51 15.26 -26.75
N LEU A 15 13.51 16.12 -26.92
CA LEU A 15 13.16 17.14 -25.93
C LEU A 15 12.70 16.47 -24.64
N PRO A 16 13.16 16.94 -23.47
CA PRO A 16 12.62 16.43 -22.18
C PRO A 16 11.13 16.77 -22.15
N GLY A 17 10.30 15.73 -21.93
CA GLY A 17 8.87 15.81 -21.94
C GLY A 17 8.37 16.91 -21.01
N MET A 18 7.69 17.90 -21.58
CA MET A 18 6.86 18.84 -20.84
C MET A 18 5.83 18.04 -20.06
N LEU A 19 5.95 18.05 -18.74
CA LEU A 19 4.86 17.70 -17.83
C LEU A 19 3.68 18.61 -18.14
N VAL A 20 2.72 18.13 -18.90
CA VAL A 20 1.43 18.79 -19.09
C VAL A 20 0.75 18.82 -17.73
N ALA A 21 0.68 20.00 -17.14
CA ALA A 21 -0.11 20.21 -15.91
C ALA A 21 -1.57 19.84 -16.22
N ARG A 22 -2.02 18.67 -15.73
CA ARG A 22 -3.42 18.29 -15.79
C ARG A 22 -4.22 19.25 -14.90
N GLU A 23 -5.17 19.96 -15.49
CA GLU A 23 -6.21 20.69 -14.76
C GLU A 23 -7.03 19.68 -13.94
N GLY A 24 -6.94 19.81 -12.61
CA GLY A 24 -7.47 18.88 -11.61
C GLY A 24 -6.33 18.23 -10.85
N ARG A 25 -5.75 18.96 -9.88
CA ARG A 25 -4.62 18.42 -9.10
C ARG A 25 -5.01 17.08 -8.49
N ALA A 26 -4.31 16.00 -8.90
CA ALA A 26 -4.37 14.71 -8.26
C ALA A 26 -4.24 14.88 -6.74
N LYS A 27 -5.09 14.22 -5.96
CA LYS A 27 -5.00 14.27 -4.50
C LYS A 27 -3.67 13.65 -4.07
N VAL A 28 -2.78 14.45 -3.51
CA VAL A 28 -1.50 14.00 -2.98
C VAL A 28 -1.70 13.44 -1.57
N PRO A 29 -1.33 12.18 -1.31
CA PRO A 29 -1.44 11.63 0.04
C PRO A 29 -0.38 12.20 0.98
N LEU A 30 -0.71 12.27 2.27
CA LEU A 30 0.32 12.37 3.30
C LEU A 30 0.97 11.00 3.51
N MET A 31 2.24 10.99 3.83
CA MET A 31 2.95 9.76 4.18
C MET A 31 2.81 9.48 5.67
N ARG A 32 2.39 8.26 6.00
CA ARG A 32 2.31 7.81 7.39
C ARG A 32 3.68 7.43 7.94
N ASP A 33 4.43 6.65 7.17
CA ASP A 33 5.71 6.08 7.58
C ASP A 33 6.51 5.59 6.38
N THR A 34 7.78 5.25 6.64
CA THR A 34 8.66 4.56 5.69
C THR A 34 9.38 3.43 6.43
N LYS A 35 9.29 2.21 5.91
CA LYS A 35 9.99 1.03 6.44
C LYS A 35 11.06 0.60 5.45
N ARG A 36 12.31 0.71 5.86
CA ARG A 36 13.44 0.18 5.10
C ARG A 36 13.71 -1.27 5.48
N PHE A 37 14.34 -2.02 4.60
CA PHE A 37 14.70 -3.43 4.78
C PHE A 37 13.50 -4.34 5.10
N ALA A 38 12.34 -4.05 4.49
CA ALA A 38 11.18 -4.92 4.55
C ALA A 38 11.43 -6.17 3.70
N ILE A 39 11.15 -7.35 4.27
CA ILE A 39 11.34 -8.66 3.62
C ILE A 39 10.04 -9.44 3.40
N HIS A 40 8.90 -8.86 3.82
CA HIS A 40 7.56 -9.45 3.67
C HIS A 40 6.61 -8.58 2.84
N ASP A 41 7.13 -7.54 2.22
CA ASP A 41 6.32 -6.58 1.47
C ASP A 41 6.55 -6.72 -0.05
N GLY A 42 6.72 -7.96 -0.53
CA GLY A 42 7.06 -8.36 -1.90
C GLY A 42 8.45 -9.00 -2.01
N PRO A 43 8.95 -9.28 -3.22
CA PRO A 43 10.20 -10.00 -3.42
C PRO A 43 11.42 -9.18 -2.96
N GLY A 44 12.40 -9.90 -2.41
CA GLY A 44 13.69 -9.33 -1.98
C GLY A 44 13.59 -8.33 -0.83
N VAL A 45 14.66 -7.57 -0.63
CA VAL A 45 14.70 -6.47 0.35
C VAL A 45 14.02 -5.23 -0.27
N ARG A 46 13.14 -4.56 0.49
CA ARG A 46 12.34 -3.46 -0.02
C ARG A 46 12.31 -2.26 0.90
N THR A 47 12.09 -1.08 0.32
CA THR A 47 11.63 0.09 1.07
C THR A 47 10.13 0.25 0.84
N THR A 48 9.36 0.14 1.91
CA THR A 48 7.90 0.28 1.89
C THR A 48 7.52 1.69 2.34
N PHE A 49 6.81 2.40 1.47
CA PHE A 49 6.21 3.70 1.76
C PHE A 49 4.73 3.50 2.08
N PHE A 50 4.29 4.08 3.19
CA PHE A 50 2.93 3.94 3.67
C PHE A 50 2.17 5.26 3.50
N VAL A 51 1.17 5.27 2.62
CA VAL A 51 0.28 6.43 2.46
C VAL A 51 -0.74 6.51 3.60
N LYS A 52 -1.28 7.71 3.82
CA LYS A 52 -2.34 7.97 4.79
C LYS A 52 -3.67 8.23 4.08
N GLY A 53 -4.72 7.53 4.51
CA GLY A 53 -6.06 7.56 3.94
C GLY A 53 -6.47 6.19 3.41
N CYS A 54 -7.53 5.62 3.99
CA CYS A 54 -8.12 4.34 3.57
C CYS A 54 -9.64 4.48 3.50
N PRO A 55 -10.31 3.95 2.47
CA PRO A 55 -11.77 3.91 2.42
C PRO A 55 -12.35 2.80 3.31
N LEU A 56 -11.54 1.80 3.69
CA LEU A 56 -11.95 0.72 4.56
C LEU A 56 -11.79 1.10 6.04
N LYS A 57 -12.58 0.43 6.89
CA LYS A 57 -12.57 0.56 8.35
C LYS A 57 -12.48 -0.82 9.01
N CYS A 58 -11.49 -1.62 8.58
CA CYS A 58 -11.32 -2.98 9.07
C CYS A 58 -11.22 -2.99 10.60
N VAL A 59 -12.01 -3.84 11.26
CA VAL A 59 -12.02 -3.93 12.74
C VAL A 59 -10.68 -4.41 13.29
N TRP A 60 -9.88 -5.10 12.51
CA TRP A 60 -8.54 -5.59 12.82
C TRP A 60 -7.40 -4.73 12.27
N CYS A 61 -7.65 -3.45 11.94
CA CYS A 61 -6.66 -2.64 11.26
C CYS A 61 -5.38 -2.45 12.09
N HIS A 62 -4.24 -2.88 11.56
CA HIS A 62 -2.93 -2.69 12.22
C HIS A 62 -2.38 -1.26 12.08
N ASN A 63 -2.97 -0.46 11.18
CA ASN A 63 -2.54 0.90 10.89
C ASN A 63 -3.71 1.89 11.03
N PRO A 64 -4.37 1.99 12.22
CA PRO A 64 -5.50 2.89 12.41
C PRO A 64 -5.14 4.36 12.14
N GLU A 65 -3.87 4.72 12.29
CA GLU A 65 -3.31 6.01 11.92
C GLU A 65 -3.36 6.29 10.41
N SER A 66 -3.59 5.26 9.57
CA SER A 66 -3.72 5.41 8.12
C SER A 66 -5.17 5.51 7.63
N ILE A 67 -6.17 5.39 8.50
CA ILE A 67 -7.58 5.43 8.09
C ILE A 67 -7.98 6.82 7.60
N LYS A 68 -7.70 7.86 8.39
CA LYS A 68 -7.94 9.26 8.01
C LYS A 68 -6.84 9.75 7.05
N SER A 69 -7.21 10.62 6.10
CA SER A 69 -6.24 11.21 5.17
C SER A 69 -5.45 12.38 5.77
N GLU A 70 -6.01 13.04 6.78
CA GLU A 70 -5.45 14.23 7.43
C GLU A 70 -4.34 13.83 8.43
N ALA A 71 -3.42 14.74 8.69
CA ALA A 71 -2.41 14.58 9.73
C ALA A 71 -3.06 14.38 11.10
N GLN A 72 -2.51 13.49 11.91
CA GLN A 72 -3.02 13.16 13.24
C GLN A 72 -1.91 13.04 14.25
N TRP A 73 -2.11 13.62 15.42
CA TRP A 73 -1.27 13.39 16.57
C TRP A 73 -1.67 12.10 17.28
N ALA A 74 -0.69 11.31 17.67
CA ALA A 74 -0.83 10.18 18.58
C ALA A 74 -0.02 10.43 19.85
N ARG A 75 -0.61 10.12 21.01
CA ARG A 75 0.05 10.20 22.30
C ARG A 75 0.05 8.83 22.97
N PHE A 76 1.20 8.19 23.04
CA PHE A 76 1.38 6.91 23.71
C PHE A 76 1.51 7.13 25.22
N GLN A 77 0.40 6.94 25.94
CA GLN A 77 0.30 7.25 27.37
C GLN A 77 1.34 6.51 28.22
N HIS A 78 1.63 5.25 27.90
CA HIS A 78 2.62 4.44 28.61
C HIS A 78 4.06 4.96 28.47
N LEU A 79 4.34 5.82 27.50
CA LEU A 79 5.64 6.48 27.30
C LEU A 79 5.63 7.92 27.84
N CYS A 80 4.45 8.50 28.09
CA CYS A 80 4.32 9.92 28.42
C CYS A 80 4.61 10.20 29.89
N GLN A 81 5.54 11.12 30.15
CA GLN A 81 5.92 11.54 31.52
C GLN A 81 5.20 12.83 31.98
N HIS A 82 4.63 13.62 31.04
CA HIS A 82 4.11 14.96 31.33
C HIS A 82 2.58 15.11 31.15
N HIS A 83 1.90 14.11 30.65
CA HIS A 83 0.42 14.04 30.50
C HIS A 83 -0.25 15.30 29.90
N ALA A 84 -1.28 15.84 30.57
CA ALA A 84 -2.16 16.85 30.02
C ALA A 84 -1.53 18.25 29.86
N THR A 85 -0.52 18.58 30.63
CA THR A 85 0.14 19.93 30.64
C THR A 85 1.30 20.04 29.64
N CYS A 86 1.55 18.98 28.86
CA CYS A 86 2.69 18.94 27.96
C CYS A 86 2.47 19.82 26.72
N THR A 87 3.40 20.75 26.48
CA THR A 87 3.45 21.63 25.29
C THR A 87 4.49 21.16 24.25
N MET A 88 5.10 19.99 24.46
CA MET A 88 6.14 19.44 23.57
C MET A 88 5.51 18.95 22.25
N ASP A 89 6.33 18.91 21.21
CA ASP A 89 6.02 18.28 19.92
C ASP A 89 6.78 16.94 19.73
N GLU A 90 6.70 16.36 18.54
CA GLU A 90 7.38 15.09 18.21
C GLU A 90 8.93 15.23 18.33
N ALA A 91 9.48 16.38 17.94
CA ALA A 91 10.93 16.60 17.90
C ALA A 91 11.51 16.83 19.30
N THR A 92 10.75 17.45 20.18
CA THR A 92 11.18 17.84 21.53
C THR A 92 10.77 16.82 22.61
N CYS A 93 9.89 15.84 22.29
CA CYS A 93 9.45 14.84 23.26
C CYS A 93 10.57 13.82 23.57
N PRO A 94 11.18 13.82 24.79
CA PRO A 94 12.34 12.99 25.09
C PRO A 94 12.00 11.49 25.14
N THR A 95 10.75 11.14 25.44
CA THR A 95 10.29 9.75 25.53
C THR A 95 9.68 9.25 24.23
N ARG A 96 9.60 10.11 23.19
CA ARG A 96 8.92 9.82 21.92
C ARG A 96 7.45 9.38 22.08
N ALA A 97 6.82 9.81 23.16
CA ALA A 97 5.39 9.54 23.41
C ALA A 97 4.46 10.26 22.44
N LEU A 98 4.91 11.35 21.82
CA LEU A 98 4.18 12.09 20.80
C LEU A 98 4.70 11.72 19.42
N LYS A 99 3.77 11.40 18.50
CA LYS A 99 4.09 11.13 17.11
C LYS A 99 3.08 11.80 16.19
N LEU A 100 3.58 12.53 15.18
CA LEU A 100 2.75 13.10 14.12
C LEU A 100 2.69 12.13 12.92
N TYR A 101 1.54 11.56 12.68
CA TYR A 101 1.27 10.76 11.49
C TYR A 101 0.72 11.63 10.36
N GLY A 102 1.30 11.52 9.18
CA GLY A 102 0.90 12.27 8.00
C GLY A 102 1.79 13.48 7.74
N LYS A 103 2.95 13.22 7.12
CA LYS A 103 3.91 14.24 6.69
C LYS A 103 3.85 14.35 5.15
N PRO A 104 3.91 15.57 4.59
CA PRO A 104 4.00 15.74 3.14
C PRO A 104 5.37 15.31 2.63
N TRP A 105 5.39 14.60 1.48
CA TRP A 105 6.60 14.26 0.76
C TRP A 105 6.40 14.50 -0.73
N THR A 106 7.43 14.96 -1.42
CA THR A 106 7.43 15.02 -2.88
C THR A 106 7.83 13.66 -3.46
N ILE A 107 7.40 13.37 -4.68
CA ILE A 107 7.81 12.14 -5.39
C ILE A 107 9.33 12.06 -5.50
N ASP A 108 10.00 13.14 -5.84
CA ASP A 108 11.47 13.18 -5.94
C ASP A 108 12.16 12.82 -4.61
N ALA A 109 11.63 13.32 -3.49
CA ALA A 109 12.17 12.99 -2.17
C ALA A 109 11.97 11.51 -1.82
N LEU A 110 10.83 10.91 -2.20
CA LEU A 110 10.55 9.49 -2.01
C LEU A 110 11.47 8.62 -2.88
N VAL A 111 11.64 8.97 -4.17
CA VAL A 111 12.55 8.25 -5.08
C VAL A 111 13.99 8.37 -4.59
N LYS A 112 14.44 9.56 -4.21
CA LYS A 112 15.77 9.75 -3.61
C LYS A 112 15.97 8.87 -2.39
N LYS A 113 14.95 8.80 -1.52
CA LYS A 113 15.00 7.94 -0.32
C LYS A 113 15.07 6.46 -0.68
N ALA A 114 14.32 6.01 -1.69
CA ALA A 114 14.38 4.64 -2.17
C ALA A 114 15.75 4.27 -2.75
N LEU A 115 16.38 5.18 -3.48
CA LEU A 115 17.70 4.96 -4.10
C LEU A 115 18.82 4.76 -3.08
N GLU A 116 18.67 5.19 -1.82
CA GLU A 116 19.64 4.90 -0.76
C GLU A 116 19.82 3.39 -0.53
N ASP A 117 18.78 2.60 -0.81
CA ASP A 117 18.78 1.14 -0.62
C ASP A 117 18.98 0.33 -1.91
N LYS A 118 19.18 1.01 -3.06
CA LYS A 118 19.31 0.36 -4.37
C LYS A 118 20.35 -0.77 -4.41
N PRO A 119 21.54 -0.67 -3.79
CA PRO A 119 22.50 -1.76 -3.77
C PRO A 119 21.96 -3.07 -3.14
N PHE A 120 21.02 -2.97 -2.20
CA PHE A 120 20.35 -4.14 -1.60
C PHE A 120 19.27 -4.68 -2.52
N TYR A 121 18.53 -3.82 -3.22
CA TYR A 121 17.54 -4.26 -4.21
C TYR A 121 18.18 -5.03 -5.34
N ASP A 122 19.28 -4.52 -5.89
CA ASP A 122 19.98 -5.14 -7.02
C ASP A 122 20.50 -6.56 -6.67
N ARG A 123 20.86 -6.79 -5.40
CA ARG A 123 21.34 -8.10 -4.93
C ARG A 123 20.23 -9.09 -4.64
N THR A 124 19.04 -8.63 -4.30
CA THR A 124 17.95 -9.48 -3.77
C THR A 124 16.75 -9.56 -4.70
N GLY A 125 16.74 -8.82 -5.81
CA GLY A 125 15.54 -8.66 -6.65
C GLY A 125 14.46 -7.82 -5.98
N GLY A 126 14.85 -6.97 -5.02
CA GLY A 126 13.94 -6.11 -4.27
C GLY A 126 13.58 -4.80 -4.98
N GLY A 127 13.09 -3.82 -4.22
CA GLY A 127 12.69 -2.52 -4.76
C GLY A 127 11.80 -1.72 -3.83
N VAL A 128 10.81 -1.04 -4.40
CA VAL A 128 9.88 -0.18 -3.68
C VAL A 128 8.51 -0.85 -3.55
N THR A 129 7.91 -0.74 -2.37
CA THR A 129 6.50 -1.11 -2.15
C THR A 129 5.72 0.13 -1.72
N LEU A 130 4.57 0.35 -2.33
CA LEU A 130 3.60 1.33 -1.88
C LEU A 130 2.45 0.62 -1.17
N SER A 131 2.20 1.00 0.07
CA SER A 131 1.25 0.40 1.01
C SER A 131 0.63 1.49 1.90
N GLY A 132 0.07 1.14 3.06
CA GLY A 132 -0.33 2.10 4.10
C GLY A 132 -1.78 2.03 4.47
N GLY A 133 -2.57 3.06 4.08
CA GLY A 133 -4.01 3.01 4.05
C GLY A 133 -4.48 2.26 2.81
N GLU A 134 -4.87 3.00 1.76
CA GLU A 134 -5.16 2.41 0.45
C GLU A 134 -4.50 3.26 -0.64
N PRO A 135 -3.41 2.80 -1.26
CA PRO A 135 -2.71 3.54 -2.31
C PRO A 135 -3.60 3.89 -3.51
N LEU A 136 -4.49 2.98 -3.90
CA LEU A 136 -5.39 3.20 -5.04
C LEU A 136 -6.44 4.29 -4.80
N LYS A 137 -6.64 4.74 -3.57
CA LYS A 137 -7.40 5.96 -3.26
C LYS A 137 -6.76 7.20 -3.91
N PHE A 138 -5.46 7.13 -4.16
CA PHE A 138 -4.63 8.20 -4.72
C PHE A 138 -3.93 7.71 -6.00
N TRP A 139 -4.61 6.90 -6.81
CA TRP A 139 -4.01 6.15 -7.91
C TRP A 139 -3.30 7.03 -8.94
N GLU A 140 -3.74 8.25 -9.20
CA GLU A 140 -3.08 9.18 -10.12
C GLU A 140 -1.68 9.56 -9.60
N TRP A 141 -1.59 9.91 -8.33
CA TRP A 141 -0.32 10.17 -7.66
C TRP A 141 0.54 8.91 -7.54
N ALA A 142 -0.07 7.77 -7.23
CA ALA A 142 0.63 6.48 -7.15
C ALA A 142 1.22 6.06 -8.51
N TYR A 143 0.50 6.36 -9.61
CA TYR A 143 1.02 6.18 -10.96
C TYR A 143 2.27 7.02 -11.20
N ASP A 144 2.24 8.32 -10.91
CA ASP A 144 3.37 9.22 -11.10
C ASP A 144 4.58 8.79 -10.26
N PHE A 145 4.33 8.36 -9.01
CA PHE A 145 5.37 7.83 -8.13
C PHE A 145 6.00 6.55 -8.69
N PHE A 146 5.20 5.59 -9.14
CA PHE A 146 5.72 4.34 -9.71
C PHE A 146 6.40 4.56 -11.06
N ALA A 147 5.89 5.46 -11.89
CA ALA A 147 6.55 5.84 -13.12
C ALA A 147 7.96 6.43 -12.87
N ALA A 148 8.08 7.31 -11.86
CA ALA A 148 9.37 7.86 -11.44
C ALA A 148 10.31 6.78 -10.86
N CYS A 149 9.80 5.85 -10.04
CA CYS A 149 10.56 4.71 -9.54
C CYS A 149 11.10 3.83 -10.68
N ARG A 150 10.26 3.49 -11.65
CA ARG A 150 10.67 2.69 -12.82
C ARG A 150 11.70 3.41 -13.70
N ALA A 151 11.54 4.72 -13.91
CA ALA A 151 12.53 5.54 -14.61
C ALA A 151 13.90 5.53 -13.89
N ALA A 152 13.91 5.38 -12.57
CA ALA A 152 15.11 5.21 -11.74
C ALA A 152 15.61 3.76 -11.67
N GLY A 153 15.02 2.81 -12.43
CA GLY A 153 15.38 1.41 -12.48
C GLY A 153 14.98 0.62 -11.22
N LEU A 154 13.93 1.05 -10.52
CA LEU A 154 13.43 0.38 -9.32
C LEU A 154 12.23 -0.51 -9.65
N HIS A 155 12.22 -1.74 -9.13
CA HIS A 155 11.08 -2.64 -9.18
C HIS A 155 9.97 -2.13 -8.24
N THR A 156 8.72 -2.09 -8.75
CA THR A 156 7.56 -1.55 -8.05
C THR A 156 6.60 -2.65 -7.60
N CYS A 157 6.12 -2.55 -6.36
CA CYS A 157 5.15 -3.46 -5.77
C CYS A 157 4.01 -2.68 -5.13
N LEU A 158 2.76 -3.06 -5.39
CA LEU A 158 1.57 -2.41 -4.87
C LEU A 158 0.83 -3.31 -3.88
N ASP A 159 0.82 -2.91 -2.62
CA ASP A 159 0.06 -3.54 -1.53
C ASP A 159 -1.28 -2.81 -1.37
N THR A 160 -2.40 -3.48 -1.66
CA THR A 160 -3.71 -2.84 -1.85
C THR A 160 -4.87 -3.76 -1.50
N SER A 161 -5.97 -3.18 -1.01
CA SER A 161 -7.24 -3.87 -0.87
C SER A 161 -8.00 -4.03 -2.18
N LEU A 162 -7.54 -3.47 -3.29
CA LEU A 162 -8.23 -3.37 -4.57
C LEU A 162 -9.60 -2.63 -4.52
N TYR A 163 -9.92 -1.94 -3.44
CA TYR A 163 -11.15 -1.15 -3.36
C TYR A 163 -10.97 0.20 -4.08
N ALA A 164 -11.06 0.14 -5.40
CA ALA A 164 -10.80 1.27 -6.29
C ALA A 164 -11.66 1.19 -7.57
N PRO A 165 -11.87 2.29 -8.30
CA PRO A 165 -12.54 2.24 -9.58
C PRO A 165 -11.71 1.42 -10.59
N PRO A 166 -12.35 0.72 -11.56
CA PRO A 166 -11.67 -0.08 -12.57
C PRO A 166 -10.55 0.66 -13.32
N LEU A 167 -10.79 1.92 -13.64
CA LEU A 167 -9.81 2.78 -14.29
C LEU A 167 -8.48 2.88 -13.51
N ALA A 168 -8.54 2.91 -12.18
CA ALA A 168 -7.34 2.94 -11.34
C ALA A 168 -6.49 1.67 -11.56
N ILE A 169 -7.13 0.50 -11.61
CA ILE A 169 -6.44 -0.76 -11.89
C ILE A 169 -5.77 -0.71 -13.26
N GLU A 170 -6.54 -0.38 -14.30
CA GLU A 170 -6.05 -0.32 -15.68
C GLU A 170 -4.86 0.64 -15.84
N LYS A 171 -4.92 1.81 -15.20
CA LYS A 171 -3.83 2.80 -15.24
C LYS A 171 -2.58 2.36 -14.48
N MET A 172 -2.74 1.58 -13.41
CA MET A 172 -1.61 1.10 -12.62
C MET A 172 -0.90 -0.12 -13.23
N LEU A 173 -1.55 -0.88 -14.14
CA LEU A 173 -0.94 -2.07 -14.76
C LEU A 173 0.46 -1.81 -15.35
N PRO A 174 0.69 -0.78 -16.19
CA PRO A 174 1.99 -0.61 -16.86
C PRO A 174 3.13 -0.16 -15.96
N VAL A 175 2.82 0.30 -14.74
CA VAL A 175 3.81 0.83 -13.79
C VAL A 175 4.01 -0.02 -12.54
N THR A 176 3.27 -1.14 -12.42
CA THR A 176 3.33 -2.04 -11.27
C THR A 176 3.91 -3.40 -11.69
N ASP A 177 5.09 -3.75 -11.17
CA ASP A 177 5.75 -5.01 -11.52
C ASP A 177 5.18 -6.21 -10.74
N MET A 178 4.68 -5.98 -9.53
CA MET A 178 4.04 -7.00 -8.69
C MET A 178 2.90 -6.41 -7.87
N TRP A 179 1.83 -7.18 -7.70
CA TRP A 179 0.65 -6.82 -6.92
C TRP A 179 0.54 -7.69 -5.68
N LEU A 180 0.20 -7.08 -4.54
CA LEU A 180 -0.08 -7.75 -3.28
C LEU A 180 -1.52 -7.42 -2.86
N PRO A 181 -2.52 -8.05 -3.52
CA PRO A 181 -3.91 -7.79 -3.16
C PRO A 181 -4.30 -8.48 -1.85
N ASP A 182 -4.92 -7.73 -0.96
CA ASP A 182 -5.55 -8.26 0.26
C ASP A 182 -6.96 -8.78 -0.03
N TYR A 183 -7.18 -10.09 0.08
CA TYR A 183 -8.50 -10.69 -0.03
C TYR A 183 -9.07 -11.02 1.35
N LYS A 184 -9.92 -10.13 1.86
CA LYS A 184 -10.21 -10.06 3.29
C LYS A 184 -11.36 -10.98 3.74
N ALA A 185 -12.36 -11.24 2.90
CA ALA A 185 -13.44 -12.21 3.13
C ALA A 185 -14.13 -12.55 1.81
N GLU A 186 -14.68 -13.77 1.69
CA GLU A 186 -15.42 -14.20 0.48
C GLU A 186 -16.86 -13.70 0.49
N ASP A 187 -17.57 -13.88 1.59
CA ASP A 187 -18.95 -13.42 1.74
C ASP A 187 -19.03 -11.90 1.82
N ASP A 188 -19.88 -11.29 0.97
CA ASP A 188 -20.01 -9.83 0.87
C ASP A 188 -20.55 -9.19 2.15
N ALA A 189 -21.49 -9.85 2.83
CA ALA A 189 -22.06 -9.34 4.08
C ALA A 189 -21.04 -9.42 5.22
N LEU A 190 -20.27 -10.50 5.27
CA LEU A 190 -19.17 -10.67 6.22
C LEU A 190 -18.09 -9.61 5.97
N HIS A 191 -17.70 -9.42 4.70
CA HIS A 191 -16.73 -8.41 4.31
C HIS A 191 -17.20 -7.01 4.73
N ALA A 192 -18.45 -6.63 4.38
CA ALA A 192 -19.00 -5.32 4.70
C ALA A 192 -19.11 -5.09 6.21
N ARG A 193 -19.48 -6.13 6.98
CA ARG A 193 -19.55 -6.08 8.45
C ARG A 193 -18.20 -5.73 9.09
N HIS A 194 -17.12 -6.31 8.59
CA HIS A 194 -15.81 -6.21 9.22
C HIS A 194 -14.89 -5.15 8.61
N THR A 195 -15.17 -4.71 7.37
CA THR A 195 -14.32 -3.71 6.67
C THR A 195 -15.04 -2.40 6.39
N GLY A 196 -16.37 -2.39 6.53
CA GLY A 196 -17.23 -1.23 6.24
C GLY A 196 -17.57 -1.05 4.77
N VAL A 197 -17.16 -1.95 3.87
CA VAL A 197 -17.42 -1.86 2.42
C VAL A 197 -17.72 -3.23 1.82
N SER A 198 -18.48 -3.26 0.70
CA SER A 198 -18.72 -4.47 -0.10
C SER A 198 -17.44 -4.94 -0.81
N ASN A 199 -17.29 -6.27 -0.96
CA ASN A 199 -16.16 -6.85 -1.70
C ASN A 199 -16.41 -6.98 -3.22
N LYS A 200 -17.59 -6.62 -3.73
CA LYS A 200 -17.96 -6.82 -5.14
C LYS A 200 -16.99 -6.15 -6.13
N ILE A 201 -16.56 -4.93 -5.84
CA ILE A 201 -15.58 -4.23 -6.69
C ILE A 201 -14.18 -4.83 -6.54
N ILE A 202 -13.84 -5.31 -5.35
CA ILE A 202 -12.56 -5.97 -5.06
C ILE A 202 -12.44 -7.25 -5.89
N LYS A 203 -13.47 -8.11 -5.87
CA LYS A 203 -13.54 -9.34 -6.67
C LYS A 203 -13.36 -9.05 -8.16
N LYS A 204 -14.12 -8.09 -8.71
CA LYS A 204 -13.99 -7.66 -10.10
C LYS A 204 -12.60 -7.12 -10.45
N ASN A 205 -11.96 -6.41 -9.54
CA ASN A 205 -10.61 -5.91 -9.75
C ASN A 205 -9.57 -7.03 -9.69
N LEU A 206 -9.76 -8.02 -8.81
CA LEU A 206 -8.92 -9.20 -8.77
C LEU A 206 -9.02 -10.01 -10.08
N GLU A 207 -10.24 -10.22 -10.61
CA GLU A 207 -10.46 -10.85 -11.91
C GLU A 207 -9.76 -10.09 -13.06
N ARG A 208 -9.73 -8.73 -13.01
CA ARG A 208 -8.97 -7.90 -13.98
C ARG A 208 -7.47 -8.15 -13.90
N LEU A 209 -6.90 -8.25 -12.69
CA LEU A 209 -5.49 -8.56 -12.53
C LEU A 209 -5.14 -9.94 -13.12
N VAL A 210 -5.99 -10.93 -12.88
CA VAL A 210 -5.84 -12.28 -13.46
C VAL A 210 -5.91 -12.23 -14.98
N ALA A 211 -6.92 -11.55 -15.54
CA ALA A 211 -7.08 -11.39 -16.98
C ALA A 211 -5.88 -10.68 -17.64
N ALA A 212 -5.28 -9.72 -16.92
CA ALA A 212 -4.08 -9.00 -17.36
C ALA A 212 -2.79 -9.82 -17.16
N LYS A 213 -2.86 -11.02 -16.57
CA LYS A 213 -1.72 -11.93 -16.31
C LYS A 213 -0.57 -11.26 -15.56
N VAL A 214 -0.89 -10.40 -14.61
CA VAL A 214 0.13 -9.72 -13.80
C VAL A 214 0.77 -10.69 -12.80
N LYS A 215 1.97 -10.36 -12.33
CA LYS A 215 2.54 -11.05 -11.15
C LYS A 215 1.79 -10.57 -9.91
N LEU A 216 1.27 -11.51 -9.14
CA LEU A 216 0.56 -11.20 -7.91
C LEU A 216 0.79 -12.25 -6.82
N GLU A 217 0.61 -11.85 -5.57
CA GLU A 217 0.55 -12.72 -4.39
C GLU A 217 -0.62 -12.24 -3.54
N VAL A 218 -1.69 -13.04 -3.49
CA VAL A 218 -2.89 -12.69 -2.72
C VAL A 218 -2.64 -12.92 -1.24
N ARG A 219 -2.95 -11.93 -0.42
CA ARG A 219 -2.81 -11.99 1.03
C ARG A 219 -4.15 -12.22 1.69
N MET A 220 -4.22 -13.23 2.51
CA MET A 220 -5.41 -13.60 3.29
C MET A 220 -5.10 -13.53 4.77
N LEU A 221 -5.46 -12.43 5.44
CA LEU A 221 -5.37 -12.36 6.89
C LEU A 221 -6.45 -13.24 7.51
N ILE A 222 -6.03 -14.14 8.40
CA ILE A 222 -6.92 -15.05 9.14
C ILE A 222 -7.20 -14.44 10.50
N VAL A 223 -8.40 -13.88 10.69
CA VAL A 223 -8.78 -13.18 11.91
C VAL A 223 -9.78 -14.05 12.69
N PRO A 224 -9.42 -14.53 13.91
CA PRO A 224 -10.28 -15.38 14.71
C PRO A 224 -11.64 -14.76 14.99
N GLY A 225 -12.71 -15.52 14.72
CA GLY A 225 -14.11 -15.08 14.88
C GLY A 225 -14.59 -14.04 13.85
N CYS A 226 -13.76 -13.68 12.87
CA CYS A 226 -14.11 -12.74 11.82
C CYS A 226 -14.01 -13.35 10.42
N THR A 227 -12.84 -13.89 10.07
CA THR A 227 -12.53 -14.41 8.72
C THR A 227 -11.81 -15.76 8.80
N ASP A 228 -12.10 -16.56 9.81
CA ASP A 228 -11.62 -17.91 9.99
C ASP A 228 -12.71 -18.96 9.65
N GLY A 229 -12.46 -20.23 9.95
CA GLY A 229 -13.43 -21.32 9.71
C GLY A 229 -13.77 -21.47 8.23
N ALA A 230 -15.06 -21.53 7.92
CA ALA A 230 -15.56 -21.75 6.56
C ALA A 230 -15.13 -20.68 5.54
N ASP A 231 -14.88 -19.43 5.99
CA ASP A 231 -14.45 -18.36 5.10
C ASP A 231 -13.05 -18.60 4.51
N ILE A 232 -12.13 -19.26 5.24
CA ILE A 232 -10.81 -19.62 4.72
C ILE A 232 -10.95 -20.46 3.46
N ARG A 233 -11.75 -21.54 3.55
CA ARG A 233 -12.01 -22.44 2.41
C ARG A 233 -12.71 -21.71 1.27
N ALA A 234 -13.75 -20.94 1.57
CA ALA A 234 -14.50 -20.19 0.56
C ALA A 234 -13.61 -19.21 -0.21
N ARG A 235 -12.65 -18.53 0.47
CA ARG A 235 -11.67 -17.66 -0.20
C ARG A 235 -10.75 -18.45 -1.12
N HIS A 236 -10.21 -19.58 -0.68
CA HIS A 236 -9.38 -20.43 -1.53
C HIS A 236 -10.14 -20.94 -2.76
N ASP A 237 -11.37 -21.43 -2.56
CA ASP A 237 -12.20 -21.95 -3.64
C ASP A 237 -12.52 -20.87 -4.69
N TYR A 238 -12.85 -19.65 -4.23
CA TYR A 238 -13.03 -18.52 -5.14
C TYR A 238 -11.74 -18.17 -5.91
N LEU A 239 -10.60 -18.04 -5.22
CA LEU A 239 -9.33 -17.72 -5.86
C LEU A 239 -8.94 -18.75 -6.93
N ARG A 240 -9.10 -20.05 -6.63
CA ARG A 240 -8.90 -21.12 -7.62
C ARG A 240 -9.86 -21.02 -8.80
N SER A 241 -11.13 -20.69 -8.54
CA SER A 241 -12.16 -20.58 -9.60
C SER A 241 -11.86 -19.48 -10.62
N ILE A 242 -11.14 -18.44 -10.22
CA ILE A 242 -10.70 -17.34 -11.12
C ILE A 242 -9.29 -17.55 -11.68
N GLY A 243 -8.63 -18.67 -11.37
CA GLY A 243 -7.33 -19.04 -11.94
C GLY A 243 -6.10 -18.65 -11.11
N ILE A 244 -6.25 -18.30 -9.83
CA ILE A 244 -5.13 -18.06 -8.91
C ILE A 244 -4.74 -19.38 -8.25
N ALA A 245 -3.48 -19.76 -8.39
CA ALA A 245 -2.96 -21.00 -7.81
C ALA A 245 -2.64 -20.82 -6.30
N ASP A 246 -2.75 -21.89 -5.52
CA ASP A 246 -2.51 -21.84 -4.07
C ASP A 246 -1.10 -21.32 -3.70
N LYS A 247 -0.10 -21.57 -4.56
CA LYS A 247 1.27 -21.05 -4.38
C LYS A 247 1.37 -19.52 -4.44
N ASP A 248 0.36 -18.87 -5.03
CA ASP A 248 0.27 -17.41 -5.18
C ASP A 248 -0.65 -16.80 -4.10
N VAL A 249 -1.00 -17.59 -3.06
CA VAL A 249 -1.82 -17.19 -1.92
C VAL A 249 -1.04 -17.36 -0.63
N VAL A 250 -0.99 -16.31 0.19
CA VAL A 250 -0.33 -16.31 1.50
C VAL A 250 -1.37 -16.07 2.59
N GLU A 251 -1.53 -17.06 3.48
CA GLU A 251 -2.28 -16.88 4.70
C GLU A 251 -1.42 -16.17 5.75
N LEU A 252 -1.92 -15.04 6.26
CA LEU A 252 -1.25 -14.25 7.28
C LEU A 252 -1.91 -14.48 8.64
N GLU A 253 -1.09 -14.74 9.65
CA GLU A 253 -1.55 -14.83 11.03
C GLU A 253 -1.96 -13.46 11.57
N TYR A 254 -3.07 -13.43 12.31
CA TYR A 254 -3.53 -12.23 12.99
C TYR A 254 -2.78 -11.97 14.30
N PHE A 255 -2.40 -10.71 14.51
CA PHE A 255 -1.84 -10.21 15.76
C PHE A 255 -2.60 -8.94 16.18
N ASP A 256 -2.74 -8.70 17.47
CA ASP A 256 -3.45 -7.54 18.02
C ASP A 256 -2.52 -6.41 18.51
N TYR A 257 -1.32 -6.32 17.92
CA TYR A 257 -0.28 -5.36 18.35
C TYR A 257 -0.63 -3.88 18.16
N ALA A 258 -1.68 -3.56 17.39
CA ALA A 258 -2.05 -2.17 17.13
C ALA A 258 -2.96 -1.54 18.20
N ARG A 259 -3.39 -2.26 19.25
CA ARG A 259 -4.26 -1.72 20.32
C ARG A 259 -3.73 -0.42 20.92
N SER A 260 -2.44 -0.36 21.21
CA SER A 260 -1.81 0.86 21.73
C SER A 260 -1.90 2.06 20.79
N LYS A 261 -1.94 1.84 19.47
CA LYS A 261 -2.12 2.91 18.48
C LYS A 261 -3.54 3.47 18.50
N TYR A 262 -4.57 2.61 18.64
CA TYR A 262 -5.95 3.09 18.79
C TYR A 262 -6.09 4.02 20.00
N LEU A 263 -5.57 3.61 21.14
CA LEU A 263 -5.58 4.41 22.36
C LEU A 263 -4.81 5.72 22.18
N ALA A 264 -3.62 5.65 21.57
CA ALA A 264 -2.76 6.83 21.34
C ALA A 264 -3.42 7.86 20.40
N LEU A 265 -4.30 7.41 19.49
CA LEU A 265 -5.06 8.26 18.56
C LEU A 265 -6.41 8.73 19.12
N GLY A 266 -6.77 8.33 20.36
CA GLY A 266 -8.10 8.58 20.93
C GLY A 266 -9.22 7.87 20.17
N MET A 267 -8.91 6.75 19.52
CA MET A 267 -9.87 5.93 18.78
C MET A 267 -10.38 4.77 19.64
N LYS A 268 -11.62 4.33 19.38
CA LYS A 268 -12.13 3.10 19.97
C LYS A 268 -11.34 1.91 19.45
N ASP A 269 -10.81 1.09 20.33
CA ASP A 269 -10.20 -0.19 19.97
C ASP A 269 -11.29 -1.15 19.47
N THR A 270 -11.17 -1.56 18.22
CA THR A 270 -12.09 -2.49 17.56
C THR A 270 -11.43 -3.84 17.27
N MET A 271 -10.17 -4.02 17.66
CA MET A 271 -9.42 -5.23 17.35
C MET A 271 -10.00 -6.44 18.06
N PRO A 272 -10.24 -7.56 17.36
CA PRO A 272 -10.59 -8.83 17.98
C PRO A 272 -9.51 -9.26 18.97
N GLU A 273 -9.90 -10.06 19.96
CA GLU A 273 -8.93 -10.74 20.81
C GLU A 273 -8.12 -11.75 19.99
N LYS A 274 -6.82 -11.85 20.29
CA LYS A 274 -5.99 -12.90 19.70
C LYS A 274 -6.41 -14.26 20.28
N LYS A 275 -6.90 -15.15 19.40
CA LYS A 275 -7.25 -16.55 19.70
C LYS A 275 -6.72 -17.41 18.56
N GLU A 276 -6.64 -18.72 18.79
CA GLU A 276 -6.37 -19.63 17.68
C GLU A 276 -7.53 -19.59 16.68
N PRO A 277 -7.23 -19.45 15.37
CA PRO A 277 -8.27 -19.42 14.34
C PRO A 277 -8.91 -20.81 14.18
N VAL A 278 -10.19 -20.83 13.89
CA VAL A 278 -10.90 -22.06 13.50
C VAL A 278 -10.46 -22.42 12.08
N ARG A 279 -9.86 -23.61 11.92
CA ARG A 279 -9.50 -24.20 10.62
C ARG A 279 -10.38 -25.41 10.37
N LEU A 280 -11.19 -25.38 9.32
CA LEU A 280 -12.16 -26.44 8.94
C LEU A 280 -11.64 -27.23 7.72
#